data_46c8b91f3e740700a80d3f1b56e1a9c4
#
_entry.id   46c8b91f3e740700a80d3f1b56e1a9c4
#
_cell.length_a   1.000
_cell.length_b   1.000
_cell.length_c   1.000
_cell.angle_alpha   90.00
_cell.angle_beta   90.00
_cell.angle_gamma   90.00
#
_symmetry.space_group_name_H-M   'P 1'
#
loop_
_entity.id
_entity.type
_entity.pdbx_description
1 polymer ?
#
loop_
_entity_poly.entity_id
_entity_poly.type
_entity_poly.pdbx_seq_one_letter_code
_entity_poly.pdbx_strand_id
1 'polypeptide(L)'
;MMRFIKRVLVVMLLVTAVAGEAYAQLDSAVRVQLDRKLSEYFAAIERAGTDVQKEECDFLIETCTDSLMRQHVALTVYDHYVASEVMGAEAVAVHVFDKWFATGKVPMRNSSEMLAARMFAEFNRQSLVGNKAPVLQMYDMEQAPVTLFDGPSGRYTVLYFYDTSCATCKAQTALLRNILQDEDHPIDFVAIYAADNKAEWQKYVDGQFALDLSRTKMIHLWDPELDSDFQRKYGVLQTPRMFLVSPDGTILGRGLDAPALAAMLKLVFAEVELEYGSDASIGLYDGIFGDTYPSEEDVVSISDYIQVSTLDKGDTLMFRQMTGDLMYYLTLQRGEGFKEGLDDLIRNKILSRPDVWKSADDSLKVIGMAQMYGNLLSRSNPGKRIPDLRMPGVLVSKGKEKDGSFRLRNLRGQTNYIMFVTDGCNVCAAEKAAARDLAASDRKVKVLMVNVDDVLSADPSLASRMFDSFDLSTLPFILQTDRKGVIQRRYVSLVK
;
A
#
# COMPACT_ATOMS: atom_id res chain seq x y z
N MET A 1 8.42 4.97 24.96
CA MET A 1 9.31 5.17 26.12
C MET A 1 10.13 6.46 26.01
N MET A 2 10.81 6.76 24.90
CA MET A 2 11.61 7.99 24.74
C MET A 2 10.78 9.30 24.74
N ARG A 3 9.56 9.31 24.17
CA ARG A 3 8.61 10.43 24.24
C ARG A 3 8.17 10.75 25.68
N PHE A 4 7.89 9.71 26.46
CA PHE A 4 7.45 9.86 27.85
C PHE A 4 8.56 10.50 28.73
N ILE A 5 9.80 10.08 28.56
CA ILE A 5 10.96 10.61 29.29
C ILE A 5 11.21 12.09 28.93
N LYS A 6 11.04 12.48 27.64
CA LYS A 6 11.23 13.88 27.20
C LYS A 6 10.09 14.79 27.68
N ARG A 7 8.83 14.32 27.67
CA ARG A 7 7.69 15.01 28.30
C ARG A 7 7.93 15.26 29.78
N VAL A 8 8.38 14.26 30.52
CA VAL A 8 8.67 14.38 31.96
C VAL A 8 9.79 15.39 32.23
N LEU A 9 10.84 15.44 31.39
CA LEU A 9 11.95 16.41 31.53
C LEU A 9 11.51 17.86 31.28
N VAL A 10 10.65 18.11 30.29
CA VAL A 10 10.09 19.43 30.00
C VAL A 10 9.11 19.86 31.10
N VAL A 11 8.25 18.95 31.55
CA VAL A 11 7.31 19.21 32.66
C VAL A 11 8.07 19.51 33.97
N MET A 12 9.15 18.78 34.28
CA MET A 12 9.96 19.09 35.47
C MET A 12 10.58 20.47 35.38
N LEU A 13 11.04 20.92 34.21
CA LEU A 13 11.60 22.28 34.03
C LEU A 13 10.52 23.38 34.17
N LEU A 14 9.34 23.14 33.60
CA LEU A 14 8.20 24.05 33.69
C LEU A 14 7.66 24.15 35.14
N VAL A 15 7.72 23.06 35.92
CA VAL A 15 7.25 23.02 37.32
C VAL A 15 8.29 23.56 38.31
N THR A 16 9.61 23.34 38.06
CA THR A 16 10.68 23.87 38.94
C THR A 16 10.84 25.40 38.85
N ALA A 17 10.42 26.02 37.73
CA ALA A 17 10.38 27.46 37.58
C ALA A 17 9.32 28.16 38.44
N VAL A 18 8.38 27.40 39.08
CA VAL A 18 7.25 27.90 39.86
C VAL A 18 7.59 28.16 41.35
N ALA A 19 8.76 27.79 41.84
CA ALA A 19 9.12 27.83 43.27
C ALA A 19 9.82 29.11 43.78
N GLY A 20 9.71 30.26 43.08
CA GLY A 20 10.35 31.51 43.51
C GLY A 20 9.45 32.72 43.35
N GLU A 21 9.15 33.41 44.43
CA GLU A 21 8.42 34.70 44.45
C GLU A 21 9.24 35.77 43.69
N ALA A 22 8.73 36.23 42.57
CA ALA A 22 8.92 37.51 41.86
C ALA A 22 8.93 37.33 40.32
N TYR A 23 7.77 37.10 39.75
CA TYR A 23 7.59 36.95 38.27
C TYR A 23 7.23 38.27 37.56
N ALA A 24 7.98 39.35 37.79
CA ALA A 24 7.88 40.54 36.94
C ALA A 24 8.78 40.49 35.70
N GLN A 25 9.81 39.64 35.67
CA GLN A 25 10.67 39.34 34.53
C GLN A 25 11.16 37.89 34.65
N LEU A 26 10.86 37.02 33.66
CA LEU A 26 11.57 35.75 33.54
C LEU A 26 13.08 36.06 33.54
N ASP A 27 13.82 35.51 34.53
CA ASP A 27 15.25 35.64 34.56
C ASP A 27 15.85 35.22 33.18
N SER A 28 16.67 36.03 32.61
CA SER A 28 17.22 35.81 31.28
C SER A 28 17.92 34.44 31.14
N ALA A 29 18.48 33.93 32.24
CA ALA A 29 19.12 32.61 32.29
C ALA A 29 18.07 31.47 32.19
N VAL A 30 16.94 31.59 32.84
CA VAL A 30 15.82 30.62 32.80
C VAL A 30 15.21 30.58 31.40
N ARG A 31 15.02 31.76 30.78
CA ARG A 31 14.52 31.84 29.40
C ARG A 31 15.43 31.16 28.40
N VAL A 32 16.74 31.45 28.45
CA VAL A 32 17.73 30.81 27.56
C VAL A 32 17.76 29.28 27.73
N GLN A 33 17.65 28.82 28.97
CA GLN A 33 17.63 27.37 29.23
C GLN A 33 16.33 26.73 28.73
N LEU A 34 15.18 27.40 28.86
CA LEU A 34 13.90 26.94 28.33
C LEU A 34 13.90 26.88 26.81
N ASP A 35 14.37 27.94 26.14
CA ASP A 35 14.46 28.00 24.67
C ASP A 35 15.35 26.89 24.11
N ARG A 36 16.47 26.60 24.77
CA ARG A 36 17.32 25.47 24.39
C ARG A 36 16.57 24.14 24.51
N LYS A 37 15.82 23.93 25.59
CA LYS A 37 15.04 22.69 25.78
C LYS A 37 13.89 22.56 24.81
N LEU A 38 13.23 23.66 24.45
CA LEU A 38 12.21 23.68 23.40
C LEU A 38 12.82 23.29 22.05
N SER A 39 13.98 23.86 21.72
CA SER A 39 14.69 23.50 20.46
C SER A 39 15.09 22.02 20.40
N GLU A 40 15.64 21.47 21.51
CA GLU A 40 15.93 20.04 21.61
C GLU A 40 14.65 19.18 21.45
N TYR A 41 13.50 19.67 21.97
CA TYR A 41 12.22 19.00 21.86
C TYR A 41 11.67 19.01 20.43
N PHE A 42 11.70 20.18 19.77
CA PHE A 42 11.28 20.31 18.37
C PHE A 42 12.08 19.38 17.45
N ALA A 43 13.41 19.37 17.58
CA ALA A 43 14.26 18.46 16.82
C ALA A 43 13.91 16.98 17.05
N ALA A 44 13.40 16.63 18.23
CA ALA A 44 13.02 15.27 18.56
C ALA A 44 11.67 14.83 17.95
N ILE A 45 10.77 15.78 17.68
CA ILE A 45 9.43 15.54 17.11
C ILE A 45 9.34 15.92 15.62
N GLU A 46 10.37 16.52 15.05
CA GLU A 46 10.38 17.02 13.66
C GLU A 46 9.94 15.97 12.63
N ARG A 47 10.34 14.70 12.84
CA ARG A 47 9.97 13.57 11.95
C ARG A 47 8.63 12.92 12.31
N ALA A 48 7.93 13.40 13.33
CA ALA A 48 6.61 12.90 13.66
C ALA A 48 5.56 13.46 12.68
N GLY A 49 4.46 12.74 12.49
CA GLY A 49 3.36 13.24 11.68
C GLY A 49 2.80 14.57 12.23
N THR A 50 2.28 15.41 11.33
CA THR A 50 1.81 16.77 11.63
C THR A 50 0.81 16.81 12.79
N ASP A 51 -0.12 15.83 12.86
CA ASP A 51 -1.11 15.81 13.94
C ASP A 51 -0.50 15.52 15.31
N VAL A 52 0.52 14.64 15.33
CA VAL A 52 1.31 14.41 16.56
C VAL A 52 2.06 15.67 17.00
N GLN A 53 2.62 16.43 16.04
CA GLN A 53 3.30 17.68 16.33
C GLN A 53 2.32 18.72 16.91
N LYS A 54 1.11 18.82 16.37
CA LYS A 54 0.03 19.69 16.91
C LYS A 54 -0.31 19.32 18.34
N GLU A 55 -0.52 18.02 18.64
CA GLU A 55 -0.80 17.53 19.99
C GLU A 55 0.33 17.83 20.97
N GLU A 56 1.58 17.66 20.56
CA GLU A 56 2.76 17.96 21.39
C GLU A 56 2.91 19.47 21.65
N CYS A 57 2.62 20.32 20.66
CA CYS A 57 2.60 21.77 20.83
C CYS A 57 1.52 22.20 21.82
N ASP A 58 0.32 21.66 21.70
CA ASP A 58 -0.77 21.90 22.63
C ASP A 58 -0.40 21.49 24.05
N PHE A 59 0.19 20.29 24.21
CA PHE A 59 0.65 19.80 25.52
C PHE A 59 1.68 20.74 26.15
N LEU A 60 2.67 21.23 25.38
CA LEU A 60 3.68 22.18 25.89
C LEU A 60 3.03 23.46 26.41
N ILE A 61 2.09 24.03 25.65
CA ILE A 61 1.43 25.29 26.02
C ILE A 61 0.46 25.10 27.20
N GLU A 62 -0.31 24.01 27.23
CA GLU A 62 -1.27 23.68 28.27
C GLU A 62 -0.60 23.41 29.63
N THR A 63 0.59 22.80 29.62
CA THR A 63 1.33 22.47 30.85
C THR A 63 1.84 23.73 31.59
N CYS A 64 1.95 24.87 30.90
CA CYS A 64 2.37 26.11 31.53
C CYS A 64 1.26 26.66 32.45
N THR A 65 1.53 26.72 33.73
CA THR A 65 0.58 27.27 34.75
C THR A 65 0.63 28.79 34.83
N ASP A 66 1.83 29.36 34.67
CA ASP A 66 2.05 30.82 34.64
C ASP A 66 1.70 31.40 33.26
N SER A 67 1.05 32.57 33.24
CA SER A 67 0.57 33.20 32.00
C SER A 67 1.70 33.76 31.12
N LEU A 68 2.77 34.31 31.71
CA LEU A 68 3.92 34.84 30.96
C LEU A 68 4.74 33.71 30.36
N MET A 69 4.92 32.63 31.12
CA MET A 69 5.58 31.43 30.60
C MET A 69 4.77 30.79 29.49
N ARG A 70 3.44 30.67 29.67
CA ARG A 70 2.56 30.16 28.59
C ARG A 70 2.66 30.99 27.32
N GLN A 71 2.67 32.33 27.47
CA GLN A 71 2.85 33.21 26.31
C GLN A 71 4.20 33.01 25.65
N HIS A 72 5.28 32.93 26.42
CA HIS A 72 6.61 32.70 25.88
C HIS A 72 6.72 31.38 25.11
N VAL A 73 6.24 30.27 25.71
CA VAL A 73 6.24 28.95 25.05
C VAL A 73 5.39 28.95 23.78
N ALA A 74 4.17 29.51 23.82
CA ALA A 74 3.29 29.57 22.65
C ALA A 74 3.91 30.39 21.51
N LEU A 75 4.55 31.53 21.81
CA LEU A 75 5.25 32.31 20.81
C LEU A 75 6.48 31.61 20.25
N THR A 76 7.26 30.94 21.10
CA THR A 76 8.44 30.17 20.67
C THR A 76 8.03 29.00 19.76
N VAL A 77 6.95 28.28 20.09
CA VAL A 77 6.36 27.23 19.26
C VAL A 77 5.92 27.81 17.91
N TYR A 78 5.15 28.89 17.93
CA TYR A 78 4.63 29.51 16.72
C TYR A 78 5.77 29.99 15.80
N ASP A 79 6.74 30.71 16.34
CA ASP A 79 7.89 31.24 15.60
C ASP A 79 8.71 30.11 14.97
N HIS A 80 8.92 29.01 15.71
CA HIS A 80 9.62 27.83 15.21
C HIS A 80 8.95 27.25 13.94
N TYR A 81 7.63 27.05 13.99
CA TYR A 81 6.91 26.45 12.86
C TYR A 81 6.67 27.40 11.70
N VAL A 82 6.58 28.72 11.94
CA VAL A 82 6.54 29.72 10.86
C VAL A 82 7.87 29.82 10.14
N ALA A 83 8.98 29.69 10.86
CA ALA A 83 10.33 29.75 10.28
C ALA A 83 10.84 28.41 9.71
N SER A 84 10.11 27.33 9.94
CA SER A 84 10.53 25.99 9.50
C SER A 84 10.40 25.83 7.98
N GLU A 85 11.44 25.24 7.37
CA GLU A 85 11.44 24.85 5.96
C GLU A 85 10.94 23.41 5.75
N VAL A 86 10.56 22.71 6.82
CA VAL A 86 10.04 21.35 6.76
C VAL A 86 8.61 21.39 6.23
N MET A 87 8.33 20.62 5.17
CA MET A 87 7.01 20.54 4.57
C MET A 87 5.96 20.08 5.61
N GLY A 88 4.86 20.83 5.72
CA GLY A 88 3.78 20.57 6.69
C GLY A 88 3.89 21.36 8.00
N ALA A 89 5.01 22.06 8.25
CA ALA A 89 5.19 22.92 9.42
C ALA A 89 4.15 24.04 9.48
N GLU A 90 3.73 24.56 8.32
CA GLU A 90 2.68 25.58 8.23
C GLU A 90 1.34 25.11 8.85
N ALA A 91 1.04 23.81 8.76
CA ALA A 91 -0.20 23.27 9.37
C ALA A 91 -0.14 23.30 10.90
N VAL A 92 1.03 23.16 11.49
CA VAL A 92 1.22 23.30 12.95
C VAL A 92 1.15 24.77 13.35
N ALA A 93 1.80 25.67 12.61
CA ALA A 93 1.73 27.11 12.86
C ALA A 93 0.29 27.64 12.79
N VAL A 94 -0.48 27.24 11.75
CA VAL A 94 -1.91 27.60 11.63
C VAL A 94 -2.72 27.05 12.79
N HIS A 95 -2.49 25.80 13.20
CA HIS A 95 -3.17 25.20 14.35
C HIS A 95 -2.90 25.97 15.65
N VAL A 96 -1.63 26.31 15.92
CA VAL A 96 -1.24 27.08 17.12
C VAL A 96 -1.87 28.47 17.11
N PHE A 97 -1.85 29.13 15.94
CA PHE A 97 -2.53 30.41 15.77
C PHE A 97 -4.03 30.30 16.09
N ASP A 98 -4.73 29.36 15.47
CA ASP A 98 -6.17 29.22 15.61
C ASP A 98 -6.60 28.85 17.03
N LYS A 99 -5.89 27.91 17.67
CA LYS A 99 -6.27 27.41 19.01
C LYS A 99 -5.91 28.40 20.14
N TRP A 100 -4.76 29.07 20.01
CA TRP A 100 -4.20 29.81 21.15
C TRP A 100 -4.27 31.32 20.98
N PHE A 101 -3.91 31.87 19.81
CA PHE A 101 -3.85 33.33 19.61
C PHE A 101 -5.17 33.89 19.11
N ALA A 102 -5.78 33.30 18.08
CA ALA A 102 -7.04 33.79 17.51
C ALA A 102 -8.20 33.73 18.53
N THR A 103 -8.18 32.77 19.45
CA THR A 103 -9.16 32.63 20.52
C THR A 103 -8.92 33.59 21.70
N GLY A 104 -7.79 34.30 21.74
CA GLY A 104 -7.40 35.17 22.84
C GLY A 104 -6.94 34.43 24.11
N LYS A 105 -6.77 33.12 24.09
CA LYS A 105 -6.24 32.32 25.22
C LYS A 105 -4.81 32.71 25.58
N VAL A 106 -4.03 33.10 24.58
CA VAL A 106 -2.69 33.62 24.72
C VAL A 106 -2.57 34.90 23.89
N PRO A 107 -2.06 36.01 24.45
CA PRO A 107 -1.87 37.23 23.69
C PRO A 107 -0.61 37.13 22.79
N MET A 108 -0.68 37.74 21.61
CA MET A 108 0.52 38.02 20.78
C MET A 108 1.37 39.13 21.42
N ARG A 109 2.62 39.32 20.97
CA ARG A 109 3.50 40.39 21.50
C ARG A 109 2.93 41.80 21.25
N ASN A 110 2.27 41.96 20.09
CA ASN A 110 1.64 43.24 19.71
C ASN A 110 0.61 43.03 18.59
N SER A 111 -0.14 44.12 18.26
CA SER A 111 -1.18 44.07 17.24
C SER A 111 -0.66 43.83 15.81
N SER A 112 0.56 44.27 15.49
CA SER A 112 1.16 44.05 14.17
C SER A 112 1.52 42.59 13.96
N GLU A 113 2.08 41.92 14.97
CA GLU A 113 2.32 40.48 14.91
C GLU A 113 1.03 39.65 14.86
N MET A 114 -0.02 40.08 15.59
CA MET A 114 -1.33 39.45 15.51
C MET A 114 -1.90 39.55 14.07
N LEU A 115 -1.76 40.71 13.41
CA LEU A 115 -2.18 40.86 12.03
C LEU A 115 -1.37 39.97 11.07
N ALA A 116 -0.03 39.97 11.23
CA ALA A 116 0.86 39.12 10.42
C ALA A 116 0.52 37.62 10.59
N ALA A 117 0.29 37.18 11.83
CA ALA A 117 -0.09 35.79 12.10
C ALA A 117 -1.46 35.43 11.51
N ARG A 118 -2.42 36.34 11.54
CA ARG A 118 -3.72 36.15 10.88
C ARG A 118 -3.57 36.03 9.38
N MET A 119 -2.80 36.90 8.75
CA MET A 119 -2.51 36.83 7.32
C MET A 119 -1.81 35.52 6.96
N PHE A 120 -0.80 35.13 7.74
CA PHE A 120 -0.13 33.83 7.56
C PHE A 120 -1.13 32.67 7.58
N ALA A 121 -2.02 32.62 8.58
CA ALA A 121 -3.02 31.58 8.68
C ALA A 121 -4.01 31.59 7.51
N GLU A 122 -4.49 32.74 7.08
CA GLU A 122 -5.43 32.86 5.96
C GLU A 122 -4.85 32.44 4.62
N PHE A 123 -3.58 32.80 4.34
CA PHE A 123 -2.91 32.46 3.08
C PHE A 123 -2.41 31.02 3.03
N ASN A 124 -2.38 30.32 4.16
CA ASN A 124 -1.90 28.93 4.17
C ASN A 124 -3.01 27.89 4.38
N ARG A 125 -4.07 28.24 5.14
CA ARG A 125 -5.09 27.29 5.63
C ARG A 125 -5.72 26.43 4.54
N GLN A 126 -6.02 27.00 3.37
CA GLN A 126 -6.75 26.29 2.33
C GLN A 126 -5.87 25.26 1.58
N SER A 127 -4.56 25.51 1.47
CA SER A 127 -3.64 24.70 0.67
C SER A 127 -2.61 23.93 1.51
N LEU A 128 -2.95 23.57 2.75
CA LEU A 128 -2.11 22.71 3.58
C LEU A 128 -2.02 21.30 2.99
N VAL A 129 -0.91 20.61 3.23
CA VAL A 129 -0.75 19.20 2.88
C VAL A 129 -1.85 18.38 3.55
N GLY A 130 -2.47 17.49 2.79
CA GLY A 130 -3.63 16.68 3.20
C GLY A 130 -4.98 17.31 2.90
N ASN A 131 -5.07 18.61 2.59
CA ASN A 131 -6.31 19.25 2.18
C ASN A 131 -6.61 18.98 0.69
N LYS A 132 -7.88 19.16 0.30
CA LYS A 132 -8.25 19.24 -1.12
C LYS A 132 -7.74 20.54 -1.72
N ALA A 133 -7.18 20.46 -2.91
CA ALA A 133 -6.68 21.61 -3.66
C ALA A 133 -7.84 22.57 -3.97
N PRO A 134 -7.74 23.87 -3.61
CA PRO A 134 -8.78 24.85 -3.93
C PRO A 134 -9.02 24.98 -5.42
N VAL A 135 -10.30 25.15 -5.80
CA VAL A 135 -10.69 25.35 -7.19
C VAL A 135 -10.06 26.62 -7.75
N LEU A 136 -9.44 26.52 -8.93
CA LEU A 136 -8.89 27.64 -9.69
C LEU A 136 -9.62 27.77 -11.02
N GLN A 137 -10.02 28.99 -11.35
CA GLN A 137 -10.54 29.37 -12.67
C GLN A 137 -9.56 30.36 -13.31
N MET A 138 -8.95 29.97 -14.40
CA MET A 138 -7.91 30.73 -15.08
C MET A 138 -8.10 30.64 -16.60
N TYR A 139 -7.21 31.23 -17.36
CA TYR A 139 -7.27 31.24 -18.81
C TYR A 139 -6.06 30.52 -19.39
N ASP A 140 -6.26 29.81 -20.49
CA ASP A 140 -5.18 29.24 -21.28
C ASP A 140 -4.55 30.27 -22.25
N MET A 141 -3.64 29.78 -23.10
CA MET A 141 -2.96 30.65 -24.07
C MET A 141 -3.88 31.23 -25.12
N GLU A 142 -4.97 30.54 -25.45
CA GLU A 142 -6.03 30.95 -26.40
C GLU A 142 -7.12 31.81 -25.74
N GLN A 143 -6.97 32.11 -24.45
CA GLN A 143 -7.95 32.85 -23.63
C GLN A 143 -9.25 32.06 -23.39
N ALA A 144 -9.21 30.74 -23.49
CA ALA A 144 -10.33 29.93 -23.09
C ALA A 144 -10.30 29.69 -21.54
N PRO A 145 -11.47 29.72 -20.87
CA PRO A 145 -11.52 29.48 -19.43
C PRO A 145 -11.23 28.02 -19.11
N VAL A 146 -10.37 27.82 -18.14
CA VAL A 146 -9.97 26.49 -17.61
C VAL A 146 -10.25 26.45 -16.12
N THR A 147 -10.97 25.43 -15.67
CA THR A 147 -11.21 25.17 -14.24
C THR A 147 -10.41 23.98 -13.79
N LEU A 148 -9.63 24.15 -12.72
CA LEU A 148 -8.86 23.08 -12.06
C LEU A 148 -9.54 22.71 -10.73
N PHE A 149 -9.49 21.43 -10.40
CA PHE A 149 -9.95 20.87 -9.10
C PHE A 149 -11.44 21.03 -8.79
N ASP A 150 -12.27 21.09 -9.83
CA ASP A 150 -13.74 21.00 -9.72
C ASP A 150 -14.19 19.51 -9.78
N GLY A 151 -13.40 18.62 -9.18
CA GLY A 151 -13.58 17.18 -9.14
C GLY A 151 -12.26 16.42 -9.28
N PRO A 152 -12.28 15.07 -9.18
CA PRO A 152 -11.10 14.23 -9.37
C PRO A 152 -10.54 14.35 -10.80
N SER A 153 -9.24 14.59 -10.93
CA SER A 153 -8.58 14.66 -12.25
C SER A 153 -8.24 13.27 -12.82
N GLY A 154 -8.15 12.24 -11.96
CA GLY A 154 -7.69 10.92 -12.33
C GLY A 154 -6.18 10.84 -12.59
N ARG A 155 -5.45 11.96 -12.51
CA ARG A 155 -4.00 12.06 -12.72
C ARG A 155 -3.36 12.89 -11.60
N TYR A 156 -2.08 12.62 -11.30
CA TYR A 156 -1.32 13.52 -10.46
C TYR A 156 -1.14 14.86 -11.18
N THR A 157 -1.28 15.96 -10.44
CA THR A 157 -1.15 17.31 -10.98
C THR A 157 -0.04 18.05 -10.27
N VAL A 158 0.89 18.61 -11.04
CA VAL A 158 1.89 19.55 -10.54
C VAL A 158 1.42 20.96 -10.85
N LEU A 159 1.27 21.81 -9.82
CA LEU A 159 1.06 23.25 -10.01
C LEU A 159 2.42 23.95 -9.85
N TYR A 160 2.78 24.75 -10.84
CA TYR A 160 4.01 25.55 -10.82
C TYR A 160 3.70 27.02 -11.09
N PHE A 161 3.62 27.83 -10.03
CA PHE A 161 3.45 29.28 -10.13
C PHE A 161 4.82 29.93 -10.35
N TYR A 162 4.94 30.70 -11.43
CA TYR A 162 6.20 31.31 -11.83
C TYR A 162 6.02 32.71 -12.45
N ASP A 163 7.13 33.46 -12.48
CA ASP A 163 7.24 34.74 -13.15
C ASP A 163 8.48 34.72 -14.06
N THR A 164 8.35 35.26 -15.27
CA THR A 164 9.43 35.32 -16.26
C THR A 164 10.56 36.29 -15.90
N SER A 165 10.30 37.25 -15.02
CA SER A 165 11.32 38.18 -14.49
C SER A 165 12.14 37.60 -13.33
N CYS A 166 11.61 36.58 -12.64
CA CYS A 166 12.19 35.98 -11.45
C CYS A 166 13.39 35.09 -11.79
N ALA A 167 14.57 35.38 -11.26
CA ALA A 167 15.79 34.60 -11.51
C ALA A 167 15.68 33.16 -10.96
N THR A 168 15.09 32.99 -9.77
CA THR A 168 14.87 31.66 -9.16
C THR A 168 13.91 30.84 -9.98
N CYS A 169 12.85 31.45 -10.54
CA CYS A 169 11.93 30.77 -11.42
C CYS A 169 12.62 30.24 -12.68
N LYS A 170 13.50 31.04 -13.29
CA LYS A 170 14.30 30.59 -14.45
C LYS A 170 15.17 29.38 -14.13
N ALA A 171 15.81 29.38 -12.97
CA ALA A 171 16.64 28.25 -12.52
C ALA A 171 15.78 27.01 -12.26
N GLN A 172 14.65 27.14 -11.57
CA GLN A 172 13.71 26.03 -11.32
C GLN A 172 13.14 25.49 -12.63
N THR A 173 12.74 26.34 -13.57
CA THR A 173 12.25 25.92 -14.90
C THR A 173 13.30 25.09 -15.65
N ALA A 174 14.57 25.50 -15.63
CA ALA A 174 15.64 24.74 -16.28
C ALA A 174 15.82 23.34 -15.66
N LEU A 175 15.76 23.23 -14.32
CA LEU A 175 15.82 21.94 -13.64
C LEU A 175 14.60 21.08 -13.94
N LEU A 176 13.39 21.66 -13.91
CA LEU A 176 12.13 20.95 -14.20
C LEU A 176 12.13 20.37 -15.62
N ARG A 177 12.64 21.11 -16.61
CA ARG A 177 12.77 20.61 -17.97
C ARG A 177 13.58 19.33 -18.05
N ASN A 178 14.75 19.32 -17.39
CA ASN A 178 15.60 18.12 -17.36
C ASN A 178 14.89 16.96 -16.66
N ILE A 179 14.26 17.21 -15.50
CA ILE A 179 13.52 16.18 -14.75
C ILE A 179 12.39 15.58 -15.58
N LEU A 180 11.59 16.43 -16.26
CA LEU A 180 10.46 15.95 -17.06
C LEU A 180 10.91 15.20 -18.33
N GLN A 181 12.08 15.55 -18.91
CA GLN A 181 12.67 14.84 -20.05
C GLN A 181 13.30 13.52 -19.66
N ASP A 182 13.95 13.47 -18.49
CA ASP A 182 14.61 12.26 -17.98
C ASP A 182 13.59 11.22 -17.49
N GLU A 183 12.50 11.69 -16.86
CA GLU A 183 11.47 10.84 -16.28
C GLU A 183 10.06 11.35 -16.67
N ASP A 184 9.57 10.97 -17.84
CA ASP A 184 8.24 11.37 -18.37
C ASP A 184 7.12 10.59 -17.68
N HIS A 185 6.63 11.10 -16.56
CA HIS A 185 5.55 10.51 -15.77
C HIS A 185 4.14 10.86 -16.31
N PRO A 186 3.11 10.03 -16.06
CA PRO A 186 1.73 10.31 -16.48
C PRO A 186 1.06 11.35 -15.57
N ILE A 187 1.54 12.60 -15.63
CA ILE A 187 1.07 13.74 -14.82
C ILE A 187 0.48 14.85 -15.70
N ASP A 188 -0.33 15.72 -15.08
CA ASP A 188 -0.69 17.01 -15.61
C ASP A 188 0.25 18.06 -14.99
N PHE A 189 1.11 18.67 -15.81
CA PHE A 189 2.01 19.74 -15.37
C PHE A 189 1.41 21.07 -15.73
N VAL A 190 0.88 21.77 -14.74
CA VAL A 190 0.17 23.06 -14.89
C VAL A 190 1.12 24.19 -14.52
N ALA A 191 1.66 24.85 -15.52
CA ALA A 191 2.53 26.02 -15.38
C ALA A 191 1.69 27.30 -15.37
N ILE A 192 1.62 27.97 -14.22
CA ILE A 192 0.78 29.16 -13.99
C ILE A 192 1.67 30.41 -13.97
N TYR A 193 1.47 31.28 -14.95
CA TYR A 193 2.16 32.55 -15.02
C TYR A 193 1.52 33.57 -14.06
N ALA A 194 2.28 34.06 -13.11
CA ALA A 194 1.79 34.88 -12.01
C ALA A 194 1.94 36.42 -12.25
N ALA A 195 2.21 36.83 -13.51
CA ALA A 195 2.28 38.23 -13.91
C ALA A 195 1.31 38.51 -15.08
N ASP A 196 1.32 39.73 -15.63
CA ASP A 196 0.30 40.26 -16.56
C ASP A 196 0.83 40.49 -17.99
N ASN A 197 2.11 40.18 -18.29
CA ASN A 197 2.65 40.42 -19.64
C ASN A 197 2.51 39.20 -20.56
N LYS A 198 1.43 39.16 -21.33
CA LYS A 198 1.10 38.06 -22.25
C LYS A 198 2.21 37.80 -23.28
N ALA A 199 2.85 38.85 -23.85
CA ALA A 199 3.86 38.66 -24.88
C ALA A 199 5.15 38.03 -24.36
N GLU A 200 5.58 38.40 -23.17
CA GLU A 200 6.72 37.75 -22.48
C GLU A 200 6.38 36.33 -22.09
N TRP A 201 5.17 36.11 -21.60
CA TRP A 201 4.70 34.76 -21.24
C TRP A 201 4.75 33.83 -22.46
N GLN A 202 4.15 34.21 -23.60
CA GLN A 202 4.16 33.44 -24.83
C GLN A 202 5.61 33.08 -25.24
N LYS A 203 6.47 34.09 -25.32
CA LYS A 203 7.89 33.90 -25.67
C LYS A 203 8.59 32.92 -24.71
N TYR A 204 8.27 33.00 -23.42
CA TYR A 204 8.83 32.13 -22.43
C TYR A 204 8.37 30.67 -22.57
N VAL A 205 7.07 30.46 -22.80
CA VAL A 205 6.50 29.13 -23.04
C VAL A 205 7.13 28.51 -24.29
N ASP A 206 7.18 29.24 -25.41
CA ASP A 206 7.76 28.73 -26.67
C ASP A 206 9.25 28.37 -26.53
N GLY A 207 9.98 29.12 -25.71
CA GLY A 207 11.41 28.91 -25.52
C GLY A 207 11.79 27.92 -24.43
N GLN A 208 10.97 27.79 -23.39
CA GLN A 208 11.33 27.04 -22.20
C GLN A 208 10.50 25.79 -21.97
N PHE A 209 9.24 25.74 -22.42
CA PHE A 209 8.33 24.63 -22.20
C PHE A 209 7.95 23.86 -23.46
N ALA A 210 8.59 24.12 -24.61
CA ALA A 210 8.44 23.31 -25.82
C ALA A 210 9.17 21.96 -25.62
N LEU A 211 8.57 21.06 -24.84
CA LEU A 211 9.09 19.73 -24.52
C LEU A 211 8.30 18.68 -25.30
N ASP A 212 9.00 17.69 -25.85
CA ASP A 212 8.41 16.51 -26.47
C ASP A 212 8.22 15.42 -25.39
N LEU A 213 7.05 15.41 -24.76
CA LEU A 213 6.67 14.51 -23.69
C LEU A 213 5.48 13.65 -24.12
N SER A 214 5.55 12.37 -23.88
CA SER A 214 4.53 11.40 -24.31
C SER A 214 3.50 11.11 -23.21
N ARG A 215 3.89 11.22 -21.94
CA ARG A 215 3.07 10.86 -20.77
C ARG A 215 2.65 12.08 -19.96
N THR A 216 3.52 13.07 -19.83
CA THR A 216 3.23 14.34 -19.15
C THR A 216 2.43 15.25 -20.06
N LYS A 217 1.27 15.73 -19.58
CA LYS A 217 0.47 16.76 -20.27
C LYS A 217 0.87 18.13 -19.75
N MET A 218 1.41 18.98 -20.63
CA MET A 218 1.74 20.37 -20.32
C MET A 218 0.51 21.26 -20.48
N ILE A 219 0.20 22.05 -19.45
CA ILE A 219 -0.92 22.99 -19.40
C ILE A 219 -0.37 24.35 -18.97
N HIS A 220 -0.62 25.40 -19.75
CA HIS A 220 -0.14 26.76 -19.47
C HIS A 220 -1.34 27.64 -19.17
N LEU A 221 -1.35 28.25 -17.97
CA LEU A 221 -2.46 29.08 -17.50
C LEU A 221 -1.94 30.42 -16.97
N TRP A 222 -2.83 31.39 -16.94
CA TRP A 222 -2.62 32.67 -16.30
C TRP A 222 -3.93 33.28 -15.81
N ASP A 223 -3.84 34.29 -14.97
CA ASP A 223 -4.97 35.00 -14.39
C ASP A 223 -4.62 36.49 -14.29
N PRO A 224 -4.72 37.25 -15.43
CA PRO A 224 -4.29 38.63 -15.49
C PRO A 224 -5.13 39.59 -14.64
N GLU A 225 -6.39 39.25 -14.38
CA GLU A 225 -7.31 40.02 -13.56
C GLU A 225 -7.31 39.63 -12.09
N LEU A 226 -6.58 38.57 -11.72
CA LEU A 226 -6.48 38.00 -10.38
C LEU A 226 -7.82 37.50 -9.79
N ASP A 227 -8.77 37.14 -10.67
CA ASP A 227 -10.12 36.71 -10.30
C ASP A 227 -10.13 35.33 -9.62
N SER A 228 -9.12 34.47 -9.88
CA SER A 228 -9.01 33.15 -9.27
C SER A 228 -8.68 33.19 -7.79
N ASP A 229 -8.14 34.31 -7.29
CA ASP A 229 -7.65 34.50 -5.91
C ASP A 229 -6.57 33.46 -5.51
N PHE A 230 -5.74 33.03 -6.49
CA PHE A 230 -4.73 31.99 -6.27
C PHE A 230 -3.71 32.40 -5.20
N GLN A 231 -3.41 33.70 -5.07
CA GLN A 231 -2.50 34.22 -4.06
C GLN A 231 -2.95 33.82 -2.65
N ARG A 232 -4.23 34.03 -2.33
CA ARG A 232 -4.76 33.70 -1.01
C ARG A 232 -5.04 32.19 -0.87
N LYS A 233 -5.61 31.56 -1.90
CA LYS A 233 -5.98 30.15 -1.87
C LYS A 233 -4.76 29.23 -1.69
N TYR A 234 -3.66 29.55 -2.36
CA TYR A 234 -2.44 28.73 -2.38
C TYR A 234 -1.26 29.37 -1.63
N GLY A 235 -1.44 30.57 -1.07
CA GLY A 235 -0.37 31.28 -0.37
C GLY A 235 0.77 31.71 -1.30
N VAL A 236 0.46 32.05 -2.53
CA VAL A 236 1.46 32.45 -3.54
C VAL A 236 1.77 33.94 -3.39
N LEU A 237 2.54 34.28 -2.38
CA LEU A 237 3.03 35.66 -2.16
C LEU A 237 4.37 35.92 -2.85
N GLN A 238 5.07 34.88 -3.24
CA GLN A 238 6.34 34.89 -3.95
C GLN A 238 6.41 33.72 -4.92
N THR A 239 7.09 33.91 -6.04
CA THR A 239 7.39 32.86 -7.02
C THR A 239 8.87 32.49 -6.97
N PRO A 240 9.24 31.26 -7.28
CA PRO A 240 8.36 30.14 -7.65
C PRO A 240 7.64 29.54 -6.45
N ARG A 241 6.46 28.98 -6.71
CA ARG A 241 5.72 28.16 -5.74
C ARG A 241 5.21 26.89 -6.43
N MET A 242 5.43 25.73 -5.82
CA MET A 242 5.09 24.45 -6.46
C MET A 242 4.35 23.54 -5.52
N PHE A 243 3.38 22.80 -6.09
CA PHE A 243 2.55 21.83 -5.38
C PHE A 243 2.49 20.53 -6.16
N LEU A 244 2.33 19.41 -5.45
CA LEU A 244 1.95 18.12 -6.01
C LEU A 244 0.59 17.73 -5.45
N VAL A 245 -0.35 17.43 -6.35
CA VAL A 245 -1.73 17.07 -6.02
C VAL A 245 -2.03 15.67 -6.55
N SER A 246 -2.65 14.82 -5.75
CA SER A 246 -3.03 13.45 -6.11
C SER A 246 -4.23 13.42 -7.07
N PRO A 247 -4.52 12.27 -7.72
CA PRO A 247 -5.65 12.12 -8.64
C PRO A 247 -7.01 12.43 -8.04
N ASP A 248 -7.17 12.27 -6.73
CA ASP A 248 -8.40 12.61 -5.99
C ASP A 248 -8.47 14.07 -5.53
N GLY A 249 -7.47 14.89 -5.91
CA GLY A 249 -7.39 16.31 -5.58
C GLY A 249 -6.77 16.63 -4.22
N THR A 250 -6.13 15.69 -3.52
CA THR A 250 -5.45 15.94 -2.24
C THR A 250 -4.05 16.50 -2.47
N ILE A 251 -3.68 17.57 -1.77
CA ILE A 251 -2.32 18.14 -1.81
C ILE A 251 -1.37 17.21 -1.07
N LEU A 252 -0.41 16.63 -1.80
CA LEU A 252 0.63 15.76 -1.25
C LEU A 252 1.91 16.52 -0.90
N GLY A 253 2.22 17.58 -1.66
CA GLY A 253 3.41 18.39 -1.47
C GLY A 253 3.14 19.86 -1.73
N ARG A 254 3.83 20.72 -0.97
CA ARG A 254 3.66 22.16 -0.97
C ARG A 254 5.01 22.87 -0.80
N GLY A 255 5.18 23.97 -1.51
CA GLY A 255 6.45 24.73 -1.43
C GLY A 255 7.65 23.94 -1.94
N LEU A 256 7.42 23.04 -2.89
CA LEU A 256 8.44 22.18 -3.46
C LEU A 256 9.39 23.00 -4.35
N ASP A 257 10.65 22.56 -4.39
CA ASP A 257 11.59 22.88 -5.46
C ASP A 257 11.66 21.71 -6.48
N ALA A 258 12.39 21.87 -7.56
CA ALA A 258 12.47 20.85 -8.60
C ALA A 258 13.09 19.52 -8.09
N PRO A 259 14.16 19.49 -7.27
CA PRO A 259 14.66 18.25 -6.67
C PRO A 259 13.65 17.56 -5.75
N ALA A 260 12.94 18.33 -4.90
CA ALA A 260 11.91 17.76 -4.01
C ALA A 260 10.73 17.18 -4.80
N LEU A 261 10.30 17.88 -5.87
CA LEU A 261 9.28 17.35 -6.79
C LEU A 261 9.74 16.03 -7.42
N ALA A 262 10.96 15.96 -7.96
CA ALA A 262 11.50 14.73 -8.55
C ALA A 262 11.51 13.57 -7.54
N ALA A 263 11.95 13.83 -6.31
CA ALA A 263 11.92 12.82 -5.25
C ALA A 263 10.50 12.34 -4.94
N MET A 264 9.53 13.25 -4.88
CA MET A 264 8.13 12.89 -4.65
C MET A 264 7.52 12.12 -5.85
N LEU A 265 7.82 12.52 -7.09
CA LEU A 265 7.36 11.78 -8.27
C LEU A 265 7.95 10.36 -8.29
N LYS A 266 9.22 10.19 -7.96
CA LYS A 266 9.81 8.85 -7.79
C LYS A 266 9.07 8.02 -6.74
N LEU A 267 8.67 8.61 -5.62
CA LEU A 267 7.92 7.90 -4.59
C LEU A 267 6.52 7.50 -5.05
N VAL A 268 5.77 8.42 -5.70
CA VAL A 268 4.37 8.14 -6.11
C VAL A 268 4.27 7.25 -7.35
N PHE A 269 5.34 7.21 -8.17
CA PHE A 269 5.42 6.34 -9.35
C PHE A 269 6.41 5.18 -9.15
N ALA A 270 7.01 5.03 -7.97
CA ALA A 270 7.81 3.86 -7.67
C ALA A 270 6.97 2.60 -7.86
N GLU A 271 7.41 1.70 -8.72
CA GLU A 271 6.90 0.35 -8.72
C GLU A 271 7.32 -0.26 -7.37
N VAL A 272 6.35 -0.44 -6.49
CA VAL A 272 6.59 -1.15 -5.24
C VAL A 272 6.81 -2.61 -5.61
N GLU A 273 8.04 -3.07 -5.50
CA GLU A 273 8.35 -4.48 -5.64
C GLU A 273 7.73 -5.24 -4.48
N LEU A 274 6.70 -6.03 -4.77
CA LEU A 274 6.03 -6.83 -3.78
C LEU A 274 6.76 -8.16 -3.59
N GLU A 275 7.05 -8.49 -2.33
CA GLU A 275 7.55 -9.80 -1.93
C GLU A 275 6.43 -10.58 -1.24
N TYR A 276 6.26 -11.84 -1.62
CA TYR A 276 5.19 -12.69 -1.14
C TYR A 276 5.72 -13.85 -0.30
N GLY A 277 4.90 -14.30 0.67
CA GLY A 277 5.21 -15.47 1.50
C GLY A 277 6.22 -15.19 2.60
N SER A 278 6.25 -13.98 3.13
CA SER A 278 7.05 -13.67 4.33
C SER A 278 6.57 -14.47 5.55
N ASP A 279 7.45 -14.71 6.53
CA ASP A 279 7.08 -15.39 7.78
C ASP A 279 5.91 -14.70 8.49
N ALA A 280 5.80 -13.37 8.38
CA ALA A 280 4.71 -12.60 8.94
C ALA A 280 3.38 -12.88 8.22
N SER A 281 3.37 -12.98 6.88
CA SER A 281 2.17 -13.30 6.12
C SER A 281 1.75 -14.76 6.29
N ILE A 282 2.71 -15.68 6.35
CA ILE A 282 2.43 -17.09 6.68
C ILE A 282 1.79 -17.18 8.06
N GLY A 283 2.38 -16.53 9.08
CA GLY A 283 1.84 -16.52 10.44
C GLY A 283 0.45 -15.88 10.55
N LEU A 284 0.15 -14.87 9.71
CA LEU A 284 -1.19 -14.28 9.62
C LEU A 284 -2.24 -15.32 9.15
N TYR A 285 -1.95 -16.03 8.07
CA TYR A 285 -2.89 -17.02 7.52
C TYR A 285 -2.96 -18.30 8.36
N ASP A 286 -1.87 -18.70 9.03
CA ASP A 286 -1.91 -19.75 10.05
C ASP A 286 -2.84 -19.35 11.20
N GLY A 287 -2.83 -18.08 11.63
CA GLY A 287 -3.76 -17.55 12.63
C GLY A 287 -5.22 -17.51 12.17
N ILE A 288 -5.46 -17.27 10.87
CA ILE A 288 -6.82 -17.21 10.29
C ILE A 288 -7.41 -18.60 10.13
N PHE A 289 -6.67 -19.55 9.56
CA PHE A 289 -7.16 -20.90 9.26
C PHE A 289 -7.00 -21.86 10.44
N GLY A 290 -6.04 -21.60 11.35
CA GLY A 290 -5.76 -22.44 12.49
C GLY A 290 -5.30 -23.85 12.10
N ASP A 291 -5.48 -24.80 13.03
CA ASP A 291 -5.13 -26.22 12.83
C ASP A 291 -6.25 -27.02 12.12
N THR A 292 -7.26 -26.34 11.57
CA THR A 292 -8.41 -26.98 10.92
C THR A 292 -8.23 -27.01 9.40
N TYR A 293 -8.84 -28.03 8.75
CA TYR A 293 -8.94 -28.05 7.30
C TYR A 293 -10.18 -27.22 6.89
N PRO A 294 -9.98 -26.02 6.30
CA PRO A 294 -11.11 -25.20 5.88
C PRO A 294 -11.86 -25.84 4.71
N SER A 295 -13.10 -25.45 4.52
CA SER A 295 -13.83 -25.70 3.28
C SER A 295 -13.36 -24.75 2.17
N GLU A 296 -13.72 -25.05 0.92
CA GLU A 296 -13.55 -24.09 -0.19
C GLU A 296 -14.21 -22.74 0.13
N GLU A 297 -15.43 -22.75 0.67
CA GLU A 297 -16.20 -21.56 1.03
C GLU A 297 -15.51 -20.69 2.07
N ASP A 298 -14.78 -21.28 3.02
CA ASP A 298 -14.00 -20.52 4.01
C ASP A 298 -12.86 -19.73 3.34
N VAL A 299 -12.13 -20.38 2.41
CA VAL A 299 -11.02 -19.73 1.67
C VAL A 299 -11.57 -18.63 0.75
N VAL A 300 -12.66 -18.88 0.04
CA VAL A 300 -13.32 -17.89 -0.81
C VAL A 300 -13.78 -16.69 0.01
N SER A 301 -14.37 -16.93 1.18
CA SER A 301 -14.80 -15.84 2.09
C SER A 301 -13.65 -14.94 2.51
N ILE A 302 -12.46 -15.50 2.78
CA ILE A 302 -11.26 -14.71 3.10
C ILE A 302 -10.81 -13.89 1.88
N SER A 303 -10.80 -14.47 0.69
CA SER A 303 -10.42 -13.75 -0.54
C SER A 303 -11.39 -12.62 -0.88
N ASP A 304 -12.69 -12.82 -0.67
CA ASP A 304 -13.73 -11.80 -0.82
C ASP A 304 -13.58 -10.68 0.21
N TYR A 305 -13.28 -11.04 1.47
CA TYR A 305 -13.00 -10.05 2.51
C TYR A 305 -11.78 -9.17 2.16
N ILE A 306 -10.71 -9.77 1.65
CA ILE A 306 -9.53 -9.03 1.17
C ILE A 306 -9.96 -8.04 0.08
N GLN A 307 -10.73 -8.46 -0.90
CA GLN A 307 -11.20 -7.58 -1.97
C GLN A 307 -12.02 -6.41 -1.43
N VAL A 308 -13.04 -6.67 -0.61
CA VAL A 308 -13.93 -5.64 -0.04
C VAL A 308 -13.19 -4.68 0.88
N SER A 309 -12.22 -5.19 1.65
CA SER A 309 -11.48 -4.36 2.63
C SER A 309 -10.37 -3.51 2.00
N THR A 310 -9.91 -3.83 0.79
CA THR A 310 -8.79 -3.18 0.11
C THR A 310 -9.19 -2.62 -1.25
N LEU A 311 -9.35 -3.46 -2.26
CA LEU A 311 -9.56 -3.06 -3.66
C LEU A 311 -10.81 -2.20 -3.85
N ASP A 312 -11.94 -2.60 -3.25
CA ASP A 312 -13.20 -1.87 -3.34
C ASP A 312 -13.16 -0.50 -2.63
N LYS A 313 -12.15 -0.29 -1.79
CA LYS A 313 -11.82 0.99 -1.16
C LYS A 313 -10.72 1.78 -1.90
N GLY A 314 -10.24 1.27 -3.03
CA GLY A 314 -9.22 1.91 -3.85
C GLY A 314 -7.77 1.55 -3.50
N ASP A 315 -7.54 0.70 -2.50
CA ASP A 315 -6.19 0.26 -2.11
C ASP A 315 -5.75 -0.98 -2.93
N THR A 316 -5.38 -0.73 -4.18
CA THR A 316 -4.91 -1.77 -5.11
C THR A 316 -3.60 -2.41 -4.64
N LEU A 317 -2.72 -1.64 -4.00
CA LEU A 317 -1.42 -2.15 -3.56
C LEU A 317 -1.59 -3.19 -2.44
N MET A 318 -2.40 -2.87 -1.42
CA MET A 318 -2.69 -3.80 -0.34
C MET A 318 -3.45 -5.03 -0.84
N PHE A 319 -4.37 -4.87 -1.80
CA PHE A 319 -5.05 -6.00 -2.44
C PHE A 319 -4.05 -6.96 -3.10
N ARG A 320 -3.11 -6.41 -3.88
CA ARG A 320 -2.07 -7.21 -4.55
C ARG A 320 -1.20 -7.95 -3.54
N GLN A 321 -0.72 -7.26 -2.49
CA GLN A 321 0.08 -7.86 -1.44
C GLN A 321 -0.67 -9.01 -0.76
N MET A 322 -1.85 -8.76 -0.21
CA MET A 322 -2.60 -9.76 0.54
C MET A 322 -3.06 -10.93 -0.32
N THR A 323 -3.50 -10.68 -1.56
CA THR A 323 -3.94 -11.73 -2.48
C THR A 323 -2.76 -12.62 -2.94
N GLY A 324 -1.62 -12.01 -3.22
CA GLY A 324 -0.40 -12.75 -3.58
C GLY A 324 0.14 -13.58 -2.40
N ASP A 325 0.13 -13.03 -1.20
CA ASP A 325 0.49 -13.76 0.03
C ASP A 325 -0.46 -14.93 0.30
N LEU A 326 -1.77 -14.73 0.13
CA LEU A 326 -2.76 -15.79 0.27
C LEU A 326 -2.53 -16.90 -0.78
N MET A 327 -2.29 -16.53 -2.05
CA MET A 327 -1.95 -17.51 -3.08
C MET A 327 -0.71 -18.31 -2.70
N TYR A 328 0.37 -17.65 -2.28
CA TYR A 328 1.59 -18.31 -1.84
C TYR A 328 1.31 -19.27 -0.67
N TYR A 329 0.61 -18.81 0.36
CA TYR A 329 0.23 -19.63 1.51
C TYR A 329 -0.54 -20.89 1.10
N LEU A 330 -1.58 -20.74 0.26
CA LEU A 330 -2.44 -21.85 -0.19
C LEU A 330 -1.66 -22.87 -1.04
N THR A 331 -0.59 -22.46 -1.74
CA THR A 331 0.25 -23.42 -2.47
C THR A 331 0.97 -24.40 -1.55
N LEU A 332 1.33 -23.96 -0.34
CA LEU A 332 2.01 -24.77 0.67
C LEU A 332 1.07 -25.70 1.42
N GLN A 333 -0.24 -25.39 1.43
CA GLN A 333 -1.23 -26.13 2.21
C GLN A 333 -1.68 -27.42 1.51
N ARG A 334 -2.19 -28.35 2.32
CA ARG A 334 -2.75 -29.63 1.90
C ARG A 334 -4.24 -29.67 2.19
N GLY A 335 -4.97 -30.50 1.48
CA GLY A 335 -6.40 -30.71 1.68
C GLY A 335 -7.26 -30.08 0.62
N GLU A 336 -8.47 -30.63 0.48
CA GLU A 336 -9.42 -30.31 -0.57
C GLU A 336 -9.81 -28.82 -0.55
N GLY A 337 -10.22 -28.29 0.59
CA GLY A 337 -10.69 -26.91 0.69
C GLY A 337 -9.61 -25.87 0.36
N PHE A 338 -8.37 -26.09 0.82
CA PHE A 338 -7.26 -25.21 0.45
C PHE A 338 -6.97 -25.20 -1.05
N LYS A 339 -7.01 -26.38 -1.69
CA LYS A 339 -6.69 -26.50 -3.13
C LYS A 339 -7.84 -26.05 -4.04
N GLU A 340 -9.08 -26.28 -3.66
CA GLU A 340 -10.24 -25.75 -4.39
C GLU A 340 -10.36 -24.22 -4.18
N GLY A 341 -10.11 -23.71 -2.99
CA GLY A 341 -10.04 -22.29 -2.71
C GLY A 341 -8.88 -21.58 -3.44
N LEU A 342 -7.73 -22.25 -3.61
CA LEU A 342 -6.64 -21.74 -4.45
C LEU A 342 -7.06 -21.65 -5.92
N ASP A 343 -7.77 -22.64 -6.45
CA ASP A 343 -8.29 -22.62 -7.82
C ASP A 343 -9.27 -21.44 -8.04
N ASP A 344 -10.16 -21.21 -7.07
CA ASP A 344 -11.07 -20.05 -7.08
C ASP A 344 -10.32 -18.72 -7.04
N LEU A 345 -9.38 -18.56 -6.10
CA LEU A 345 -8.54 -17.35 -5.96
C LEU A 345 -7.81 -17.03 -7.27
N ILE A 346 -7.17 -18.03 -7.88
CA ILE A 346 -6.44 -17.89 -9.13
C ILE A 346 -7.36 -17.42 -10.25
N ARG A 347 -8.53 -18.04 -10.41
CA ARG A 347 -9.46 -17.73 -11.49
C ARG A 347 -10.13 -16.38 -11.30
N ASN A 348 -10.64 -16.11 -10.08
CA ASN A 348 -11.57 -15.01 -9.83
C ASN A 348 -10.88 -13.74 -9.33
N LYS A 349 -9.70 -13.83 -8.71
CA LYS A 349 -9.01 -12.67 -8.13
C LYS A 349 -7.72 -12.30 -8.86
N ILE A 350 -7.13 -13.24 -9.61
CA ILE A 350 -5.84 -13.03 -10.30
C ILE A 350 -6.03 -13.00 -11.81
N LEU A 351 -6.33 -14.14 -12.43
CA LEU A 351 -6.36 -14.23 -13.90
C LEU A 351 -7.51 -13.48 -14.57
N SER A 352 -8.64 -13.29 -13.88
CA SER A 352 -9.76 -12.47 -14.36
C SER A 352 -9.55 -10.97 -14.20
N ARG A 353 -8.48 -10.52 -13.54
CA ARG A 353 -8.24 -9.13 -13.16
C ARG A 353 -6.96 -8.53 -13.77
N PRO A 354 -6.83 -8.51 -15.11
CA PRO A 354 -5.68 -7.88 -15.76
C PRO A 354 -5.60 -6.36 -15.54
N ASP A 355 -6.69 -5.75 -15.04
CA ASP A 355 -6.75 -4.36 -14.62
C ASP A 355 -5.93 -4.09 -13.35
N VAL A 356 -5.75 -5.08 -12.49
CA VAL A 356 -5.03 -4.99 -11.21
C VAL A 356 -3.58 -5.45 -11.34
N TRP A 357 -3.32 -6.54 -12.05
CA TRP A 357 -2.02 -7.22 -12.15
C TRP A 357 -1.28 -6.78 -13.43
N LYS A 358 -0.70 -5.57 -13.42
CA LYS A 358 -0.16 -4.90 -14.63
C LYS A 358 1.35 -4.80 -14.67
N SER A 359 2.04 -4.89 -13.53
CA SER A 359 3.48 -4.69 -13.48
C SER A 359 4.23 -5.85 -14.16
N ALA A 360 5.46 -5.61 -14.62
CA ALA A 360 6.34 -6.65 -15.13
C ALA A 360 6.65 -7.69 -14.05
N ASP A 361 6.76 -7.24 -12.80
CA ASP A 361 6.97 -8.07 -11.63
C ASP A 361 5.77 -8.99 -11.34
N ASP A 362 4.52 -8.47 -11.47
CA ASP A 362 3.30 -9.28 -11.39
C ASP A 362 3.29 -10.42 -12.41
N SER A 363 3.78 -10.17 -13.63
CA SER A 363 3.80 -11.17 -14.69
C SER A 363 4.67 -12.37 -14.34
N LEU A 364 5.78 -12.15 -13.62
CA LEU A 364 6.69 -13.23 -13.22
C LEU A 364 6.27 -13.88 -11.89
N LYS A 365 6.02 -13.08 -10.87
CA LYS A 365 5.81 -13.57 -9.49
C LYS A 365 4.38 -14.05 -9.23
N VAL A 366 3.38 -13.46 -9.88
CA VAL A 366 1.96 -13.77 -9.59
C VAL A 366 1.29 -14.45 -10.78
N ILE A 367 1.23 -13.80 -11.94
CA ILE A 367 0.53 -14.35 -13.10
C ILE A 367 1.16 -15.69 -13.57
N GLY A 368 2.48 -15.74 -13.63
CA GLY A 368 3.19 -16.98 -14.02
C GLY A 368 2.91 -18.12 -13.04
N MET A 369 2.97 -17.87 -11.74
CA MET A 369 2.60 -18.84 -10.70
C MET A 369 1.13 -19.24 -10.79
N ALA A 370 0.22 -18.28 -10.92
CA ALA A 370 -1.21 -18.53 -11.05
C ALA A 370 -1.53 -19.41 -12.26
N GLN A 371 -0.91 -19.15 -13.41
CA GLN A 371 -1.05 -19.99 -14.61
C GLN A 371 -0.52 -21.40 -14.38
N MET A 372 0.66 -21.53 -13.77
CA MET A 372 1.28 -22.82 -13.45
C MET A 372 0.38 -23.65 -12.52
N TYR A 373 -0.04 -23.07 -11.38
CA TYR A 373 -0.91 -23.75 -10.42
C TYR A 373 -2.32 -23.99 -10.98
N GLY A 374 -2.90 -23.05 -11.73
CA GLY A 374 -4.18 -23.24 -12.40
C GLY A 374 -4.16 -24.42 -13.39
N ASN A 375 -3.04 -24.62 -14.11
CA ASN A 375 -2.84 -25.80 -14.96
C ASN A 375 -2.73 -27.09 -14.13
N LEU A 376 -2.00 -27.09 -13.01
CA LEU A 376 -1.91 -28.24 -12.11
C LEU A 376 -3.26 -28.60 -11.50
N LEU A 377 -3.96 -27.61 -10.93
CA LEU A 377 -5.28 -27.77 -10.32
C LEU A 377 -6.36 -28.17 -11.32
N SER A 378 -6.21 -27.87 -12.61
CA SER A 378 -7.13 -28.31 -13.67
C SER A 378 -7.03 -29.81 -14.00
N ARG A 379 -5.99 -30.50 -13.50
CA ARG A 379 -5.81 -31.93 -13.68
C ARG A 379 -6.74 -32.71 -12.76
N SER A 380 -7.31 -33.78 -13.25
CA SER A 380 -8.15 -34.69 -12.47
C SER A 380 -9.36 -34.04 -11.77
N ASN A 381 -10.03 -33.09 -12.44
CA ASN A 381 -11.22 -32.43 -11.91
C ASN A 381 -12.36 -33.40 -11.61
N PRO A 382 -13.14 -33.16 -10.55
CA PRO A 382 -14.38 -33.89 -10.29
C PRO A 382 -15.31 -33.88 -11.50
N GLY A 383 -16.06 -34.96 -11.69
CA GLY A 383 -16.93 -35.18 -12.84
C GLY A 383 -16.22 -35.72 -14.08
N LYS A 384 -14.90 -35.62 -14.19
CA LYS A 384 -14.13 -36.22 -15.29
C LYS A 384 -13.82 -37.69 -15.02
N ARG A 385 -13.65 -38.45 -16.09
CA ARG A 385 -13.21 -39.84 -15.97
C ARG A 385 -11.69 -39.88 -15.74
N ILE A 386 -11.25 -40.73 -14.78
CA ILE A 386 -9.83 -40.88 -14.47
C ILE A 386 -9.04 -41.32 -15.73
N PRO A 387 -7.80 -40.81 -15.90
CA PRO A 387 -6.93 -41.20 -17.02
C PRO A 387 -6.76 -42.70 -17.14
N ASP A 388 -6.65 -43.18 -18.38
CA ASP A 388 -6.47 -44.63 -18.67
C ASP A 388 -4.99 -45.00 -18.54
N LEU A 389 -4.50 -45.02 -17.31
CA LEU A 389 -3.15 -45.39 -16.98
C LEU A 389 -3.12 -46.75 -16.25
N ARG A 390 -2.06 -47.50 -16.49
CA ARG A 390 -1.75 -48.73 -15.74
C ARG A 390 -0.61 -48.40 -14.79
N MET A 391 -0.88 -48.38 -13.49
CA MET A 391 0.07 -47.98 -12.47
C MET A 391 0.54 -49.16 -11.65
N PRO A 392 1.86 -49.30 -11.39
CA PRO A 392 2.36 -50.23 -10.38
C PRO A 392 1.93 -49.75 -8.98
N GLY A 393 1.73 -50.66 -8.06
CA GLY A 393 1.40 -50.31 -6.69
C GLY A 393 0.75 -51.44 -5.91
N VAL A 394 0.28 -51.12 -4.70
CA VAL A 394 -0.38 -52.03 -3.78
C VAL A 394 -1.88 -51.76 -3.77
N LEU A 395 -2.67 -52.73 -4.16
CA LEU A 395 -4.13 -52.67 -4.09
C LEU A 395 -4.59 -53.28 -2.76
N VAL A 396 -5.22 -52.45 -1.92
CA VAL A 396 -5.82 -52.86 -0.65
C VAL A 396 -7.33 -53.03 -0.83
N SER A 397 -7.85 -54.20 -0.46
CA SER A 397 -9.30 -54.50 -0.50
C SER A 397 -9.66 -55.61 0.47
N LYS A 398 -10.71 -55.43 1.23
CA LYS A 398 -11.21 -56.41 2.22
C LYS A 398 -10.13 -56.89 3.22
N GLY A 399 -9.28 -55.96 3.67
CA GLY A 399 -8.14 -56.22 4.55
C GLY A 399 -7.01 -57.06 3.95
N LYS A 400 -6.97 -57.25 2.61
CA LYS A 400 -5.91 -57.93 1.89
C LYS A 400 -5.15 -57.00 1.00
N GLU A 401 -3.83 -57.13 0.96
CA GLU A 401 -2.95 -56.40 0.06
C GLU A 401 -2.53 -57.28 -1.14
N LYS A 402 -2.45 -56.66 -2.29
CA LYS A 402 -2.00 -57.31 -3.52
C LYS A 402 -1.08 -56.36 -4.27
N ASP A 403 0.18 -56.76 -4.41
CA ASP A 403 1.14 -56.09 -5.27
C ASP A 403 0.85 -56.39 -6.76
N GLY A 404 1.09 -55.40 -7.60
CA GLY A 404 0.94 -55.59 -9.03
C GLY A 404 0.80 -54.29 -9.81
N SER A 405 0.38 -54.45 -11.05
CA SER A 405 0.12 -53.32 -11.95
C SER A 405 -1.38 -53.25 -12.27
N PHE A 406 -2.02 -52.16 -11.95
CA PHE A 406 -3.46 -51.98 -12.00
C PHE A 406 -3.87 -50.88 -12.98
N ARG A 407 -4.87 -51.15 -13.82
CA ARG A 407 -5.47 -50.14 -14.69
C ARG A 407 -6.44 -49.30 -13.87
N LEU A 408 -6.20 -47.98 -13.77
CA LEU A 408 -6.96 -47.08 -12.86
C LEU A 408 -8.47 -47.15 -13.12
N ARG A 409 -8.87 -47.24 -14.40
CA ARG A 409 -10.30 -47.34 -14.80
C ARG A 409 -10.96 -48.67 -14.40
N ASN A 410 -10.20 -49.66 -13.97
CA ASN A 410 -10.69 -51.02 -13.76
C ASN A 410 -10.71 -51.47 -12.29
N LEU A 411 -10.60 -50.57 -11.33
CA LEU A 411 -10.58 -50.92 -9.91
C LEU A 411 -11.90 -51.56 -9.43
N ARG A 412 -13.04 -51.14 -9.98
CA ARG A 412 -14.38 -51.76 -9.76
C ARG A 412 -14.88 -51.83 -8.32
N GLY A 413 -14.30 -51.08 -7.36
CA GLY A 413 -14.91 -50.84 -6.06
C GLY A 413 -16.17 -49.95 -6.22
N GLN A 414 -17.10 -49.98 -5.26
CA GLN A 414 -18.18 -49.00 -5.22
C GLN A 414 -17.60 -47.61 -5.04
N THR A 415 -16.61 -47.49 -4.16
CA THR A 415 -15.72 -46.31 -3.96
C THR A 415 -14.28 -46.78 -4.14
N ASN A 416 -13.51 -46.08 -4.95
CA ASN A 416 -12.08 -46.36 -5.10
C ASN A 416 -11.29 -45.10 -4.71
N TYR A 417 -10.23 -45.29 -3.96
CA TYR A 417 -9.21 -44.26 -3.72
C TYR A 417 -7.94 -44.62 -4.47
N ILE A 418 -7.37 -43.64 -5.13
CA ILE A 418 -6.06 -43.72 -5.77
C ILE A 418 -5.17 -42.73 -5.00
N MET A 419 -4.14 -43.28 -4.37
CA MET A 419 -3.22 -42.56 -3.48
C MET A 419 -1.83 -42.56 -4.07
N PHE A 420 -1.31 -41.39 -4.37
CA PHE A 420 0.09 -41.18 -4.78
C PHE A 420 0.88 -40.77 -3.54
N VAL A 421 1.99 -41.46 -3.31
CA VAL A 421 2.84 -41.33 -2.11
C VAL A 421 4.31 -41.35 -2.49
N THR A 422 5.17 -40.92 -1.57
CA THR A 422 6.63 -40.98 -1.71
C THR A 422 7.24 -41.62 -0.45
N ASP A 423 8.49 -42.02 -0.54
CA ASP A 423 9.22 -42.58 0.57
C ASP A 423 9.70 -41.49 1.56
N GLY A 424 9.89 -41.83 2.82
CA GLY A 424 10.33 -40.89 3.86
C GLY A 424 9.29 -39.85 4.28
N CYS A 425 8.07 -39.89 3.75
CA CYS A 425 7.00 -38.93 4.05
C CYS A 425 6.13 -39.41 5.23
N ASN A 426 6.23 -38.76 6.39
CA ASN A 426 5.46 -39.11 7.58
C ASN A 426 3.93 -39.02 7.38
N VAL A 427 3.46 -38.00 6.67
CA VAL A 427 2.03 -37.84 6.36
C VAL A 427 1.57 -38.97 5.44
N CYS A 428 2.38 -39.37 4.45
CA CYS A 428 2.07 -40.51 3.60
C CYS A 428 1.98 -41.80 4.39
N ALA A 429 2.79 -42.00 5.43
CA ALA A 429 2.71 -43.18 6.30
C ALA A 429 1.38 -43.23 7.08
N ALA A 430 0.94 -42.10 7.64
CA ALA A 430 -0.35 -42.01 8.32
C ALA A 430 -1.54 -42.29 7.37
N GLU A 431 -1.52 -41.69 6.17
CA GLU A 431 -2.56 -41.93 5.16
C GLU A 431 -2.57 -43.37 4.65
N LYS A 432 -1.39 -44.02 4.48
CA LYS A 432 -1.29 -45.45 4.16
C LYS A 432 -1.92 -46.34 5.25
N ALA A 433 -1.75 -46.02 6.53
CA ALA A 433 -2.38 -46.72 7.65
C ALA A 433 -3.92 -46.54 7.59
N ALA A 434 -4.39 -45.30 7.50
CA ALA A 434 -5.83 -45.00 7.41
C ALA A 434 -6.49 -45.70 6.19
N ALA A 435 -5.79 -45.77 5.06
CA ALA A 435 -6.25 -46.47 3.87
C ALA A 435 -6.44 -47.98 4.09
N ARG A 436 -5.54 -48.61 4.84
CA ARG A 436 -5.64 -50.04 5.23
C ARG A 436 -6.84 -50.27 6.11
N ASP A 437 -7.01 -49.45 7.13
CA ASP A 437 -8.13 -49.53 8.07
C ASP A 437 -9.46 -49.32 7.37
N LEU A 438 -9.56 -48.33 6.48
CA LEU A 438 -10.75 -48.06 5.67
C LEU A 438 -11.11 -49.24 4.78
N ALA A 439 -10.14 -49.80 4.04
CA ALA A 439 -10.38 -50.94 3.14
C ALA A 439 -10.63 -52.27 3.89
N ALA A 440 -10.25 -52.37 5.16
CA ALA A 440 -10.58 -53.48 6.00
C ALA A 440 -11.98 -53.39 6.59
N SER A 441 -12.41 -52.17 6.98
CA SER A 441 -13.74 -51.93 7.59
C SER A 441 -14.86 -51.89 6.56
N ASP A 442 -14.62 -51.36 5.36
CA ASP A 442 -15.61 -51.28 4.29
C ASP A 442 -15.22 -52.15 3.07
N ARG A 443 -15.97 -53.26 2.91
CA ARG A 443 -15.79 -54.20 1.79
C ARG A 443 -16.08 -53.61 0.41
N LYS A 444 -16.76 -52.46 0.32
CA LYS A 444 -17.11 -51.76 -0.91
C LYS A 444 -15.99 -50.83 -1.40
N VAL A 445 -15.04 -50.52 -0.51
CA VAL A 445 -13.89 -49.64 -0.76
C VAL A 445 -12.71 -50.43 -1.30
N LYS A 446 -12.02 -49.84 -2.25
CA LYS A 446 -10.67 -50.27 -2.71
C LYS A 446 -9.74 -49.08 -2.69
N VAL A 447 -8.51 -49.31 -2.25
CA VAL A 447 -7.45 -48.27 -2.24
C VAL A 447 -6.26 -48.81 -3.05
N LEU A 448 -5.87 -48.08 -4.08
CA LEU A 448 -4.62 -48.31 -4.81
C LEU A 448 -3.58 -47.30 -4.32
N MET A 449 -2.51 -47.79 -3.71
CA MET A 449 -1.38 -47.01 -3.30
C MET A 449 -0.28 -47.10 -4.38
N VAL A 450 0.11 -45.95 -4.94
CA VAL A 450 1.14 -45.82 -5.98
C VAL A 450 2.31 -45.05 -5.37
N ASN A 451 3.49 -45.67 -5.34
CA ASN A 451 4.70 -44.95 -4.97
C ASN A 451 5.24 -44.23 -6.20
N VAL A 452 5.35 -42.91 -6.09
CA VAL A 452 5.81 -42.03 -7.19
C VAL A 452 7.28 -42.31 -7.53
N ASP A 453 8.11 -42.59 -6.50
CA ASP A 453 9.54 -42.87 -6.69
C ASP A 453 9.78 -44.17 -7.47
N ASP A 454 8.95 -45.19 -7.21
CA ASP A 454 9.00 -46.45 -7.96
C ASP A 454 8.64 -46.25 -9.43
N VAL A 455 7.63 -45.42 -9.71
CA VAL A 455 7.22 -45.11 -11.09
C VAL A 455 8.30 -44.32 -11.83
N LEU A 456 8.89 -43.32 -11.15
CA LEU A 456 9.98 -42.49 -11.70
C LEU A 456 11.20 -43.36 -12.06
N SER A 457 11.54 -44.31 -11.21
CA SER A 457 12.70 -45.17 -11.37
C SER A 457 12.51 -46.27 -12.43
N ALA A 458 11.28 -46.80 -12.56
CA ALA A 458 11.00 -47.95 -13.40
C ALA A 458 10.61 -47.58 -14.86
N ASP A 459 9.84 -46.51 -15.07
CA ASP A 459 9.30 -46.13 -16.38
C ASP A 459 9.14 -44.61 -16.51
N PRO A 460 10.17 -43.90 -17.04
CA PRO A 460 10.12 -42.46 -17.24
C PRO A 460 8.97 -41.98 -18.14
N SER A 461 8.52 -42.77 -19.11
CA SER A 461 7.40 -42.46 -19.99
C SER A 461 6.07 -42.51 -19.25
N LEU A 462 5.89 -43.52 -18.36
CA LEU A 462 4.73 -43.60 -17.49
C LEU A 462 4.74 -42.48 -16.44
N ALA A 463 5.92 -42.17 -15.93
CA ALA A 463 6.08 -41.03 -14.98
C ALA A 463 5.64 -39.71 -15.63
N SER A 464 6.09 -39.38 -16.83
CA SER A 464 5.65 -38.17 -17.54
C SER A 464 4.12 -38.13 -17.69
N ARG A 465 3.50 -39.22 -18.14
CA ARG A 465 2.03 -39.30 -18.26
C ARG A 465 1.29 -39.17 -16.92
N MET A 466 1.89 -39.68 -15.86
CA MET A 466 1.37 -39.56 -14.48
C MET A 466 1.38 -38.09 -14.06
N PHE A 467 2.52 -37.39 -14.21
CA PHE A 467 2.62 -35.96 -13.89
C PHE A 467 1.72 -35.08 -14.78
N ASP A 468 1.53 -35.41 -16.03
CA ASP A 468 0.62 -34.69 -16.93
C ASP A 468 -0.85 -34.89 -16.55
N SER A 469 -1.18 -35.97 -15.87
CA SER A 469 -2.55 -36.36 -15.55
C SER A 469 -3.00 -35.95 -14.14
N PHE A 470 -2.08 -35.79 -13.20
CA PHE A 470 -2.39 -35.57 -11.78
C PHE A 470 -1.59 -34.39 -11.24
N ASP A 471 -2.18 -33.65 -10.29
CA ASP A 471 -1.44 -32.68 -9.52
C ASP A 471 -0.68 -33.38 -8.38
N LEU A 472 0.59 -33.62 -8.62
CA LEU A 472 1.51 -34.23 -7.64
C LEU A 472 2.45 -33.21 -7.01
N SER A 473 2.08 -31.93 -7.00
CA SER A 473 2.86 -30.85 -6.37
C SER A 473 2.99 -31.01 -4.85
N THR A 474 2.00 -31.67 -4.24
CA THR A 474 2.02 -32.04 -2.82
C THR A 474 1.63 -33.52 -2.64
N LEU A 475 2.43 -34.26 -1.89
CA LEU A 475 2.15 -35.67 -1.57
C LEU A 475 1.88 -35.82 -0.06
N PRO A 476 0.97 -36.72 0.34
CA PRO A 476 0.20 -37.62 -0.51
C PRO A 476 -0.88 -36.88 -1.31
N PHE A 477 -1.09 -37.28 -2.57
CA PHE A 477 -2.24 -36.87 -3.37
C PHE A 477 -3.23 -38.01 -3.44
N ILE A 478 -4.45 -37.79 -2.98
CA ILE A 478 -5.51 -38.83 -2.93
C ILE A 478 -6.73 -38.33 -3.67
N LEU A 479 -7.20 -39.13 -4.59
CA LEU A 479 -8.47 -38.88 -5.28
C LEU A 479 -9.45 -40.03 -5.07
N GLN A 480 -10.73 -39.70 -5.07
CA GLN A 480 -11.83 -40.65 -4.94
C GLN A 480 -12.56 -40.79 -6.27
N THR A 481 -12.83 -42.03 -6.70
CA THR A 481 -13.62 -42.31 -7.89
C THR A 481 -14.80 -43.25 -7.58
N ASP A 482 -15.83 -43.16 -8.39
CA ASP A 482 -16.92 -44.10 -8.40
C ASP A 482 -16.51 -45.43 -9.09
N ARG A 483 -17.48 -46.39 -9.17
CA ARG A 483 -17.30 -47.70 -9.82
C ARG A 483 -17.00 -47.60 -11.33
N LYS A 484 -17.36 -46.47 -11.98
CA LYS A 484 -17.13 -46.22 -13.41
C LYS A 484 -15.81 -45.51 -13.67
N GLY A 485 -15.10 -45.15 -12.61
CA GLY A 485 -13.85 -44.37 -12.67
C GLY A 485 -14.08 -42.88 -12.92
N VAL A 486 -15.25 -42.35 -12.54
CA VAL A 486 -15.50 -40.92 -12.54
C VAL A 486 -15.00 -40.35 -11.22
N ILE A 487 -14.14 -39.32 -11.30
CA ILE A 487 -13.57 -38.63 -10.14
C ILE A 487 -14.69 -37.91 -9.40
N GLN A 488 -14.83 -38.18 -8.11
CA GLN A 488 -15.82 -37.56 -7.22
C GLN A 488 -15.19 -36.45 -6.38
N ARG A 489 -14.00 -36.70 -5.83
CA ARG A 489 -13.24 -35.78 -4.98
C ARG A 489 -11.75 -35.94 -5.21
N ARG A 490 -10.99 -34.90 -4.95
CA ARG A 490 -9.53 -34.87 -5.00
C ARG A 490 -8.96 -34.20 -3.77
N TYR A 491 -7.69 -34.36 -3.49
CA TYR A 491 -6.98 -33.87 -2.29
C TYR A 491 -7.62 -34.38 -0.97
N VAL A 492 -8.22 -35.57 -1.02
CA VAL A 492 -8.89 -36.17 0.12
C VAL A 492 -7.88 -36.61 1.15
N SER A 493 -8.17 -36.42 2.45
CA SER A 493 -7.48 -37.09 3.55
C SER A 493 -8.32 -38.26 4.04
N LEU A 494 -7.68 -39.39 4.31
CA LEU A 494 -8.28 -40.57 4.92
C LEU A 494 -8.05 -40.62 6.43
N VAL A 495 -7.10 -39.83 6.93
CA VAL A 495 -6.89 -39.61 8.36
C VAL A 495 -8.04 -38.75 8.89
N LYS A 496 -8.70 -39.22 9.97
CA LYS A 496 -9.81 -38.52 10.63
C LYS A 496 -9.31 -37.61 11.74
#